data_fe7610b63e2545692a816b9b75ff5932
#
_entry.id   fe7610b63e2545692a816b9b75ff5932
#
_cell.length_a   1.000
_cell.length_b   1.000
_cell.length_c   1.000
_cell.angle_alpha   90.00
_cell.angle_beta   90.00
_cell.angle_gamma   90.00
#
_symmetry.space_group_name_H-M   'P 1'
#
loop_
_entity.id
_entity.type
_entity.pdbx_description
1 polymer ?
#
loop_
_entity_poly.entity_id
_entity_poly.type
_entity_poly.pdbx_seq_one_letter_code
_entity_poly.pdbx_strand_id
1 'polypeptide(L)'
;MKKKLFDFLIEAHKDQKYDGDHYIRHLVDTFGILSYLGVRDPDLGTACLCHDVLEDTDKTEQDLLDAGVSPRALEIIKAVTDEPGKTRKERKAKTYPKIAADPDAALVKFCDRFSNILSGQVKYRKMYREEHEEFYSKLLDSALIGLYSHGGSQDAFDVFSIWCEQVLNEEST
;
A
#
# COMPACT_ATOMS: atom_id res chain seq x y z
N MET A 1 -12.31 -13.62 -4.62
CA MET A 1 -12.31 -12.95 -3.30
C MET A 1 -13.63 -13.23 -2.62
N LYS A 2 -13.63 -13.62 -1.35
CA LYS A 2 -14.84 -14.06 -0.68
C LYS A 2 -15.67 -12.85 -0.25
N LYS A 3 -16.98 -12.86 -0.46
CA LYS A 3 -17.94 -11.81 -0.01
C LYS A 3 -17.68 -11.37 1.43
N LYS A 4 -17.36 -12.32 2.31
CA LYS A 4 -17.06 -12.08 3.73
C LYS A 4 -15.93 -11.07 3.96
N LEU A 5 -14.84 -11.10 3.17
CA LEU A 5 -13.74 -10.15 3.31
C LEU A 5 -14.17 -8.73 2.90
N PHE A 6 -14.95 -8.59 1.81
CA PHE A 6 -15.45 -7.29 1.39
C PHE A 6 -16.40 -6.67 2.42
N ASP A 7 -17.34 -7.45 2.94
CA ASP A 7 -18.27 -7.00 3.98
C ASP A 7 -17.48 -6.55 5.24
N PHE A 8 -16.41 -7.27 5.60
CA PHE A 8 -15.51 -6.91 6.69
C PHE A 8 -14.81 -5.57 6.44
N LEU A 9 -14.23 -5.38 5.24
CA LEU A 9 -13.52 -4.13 4.91
C LEU A 9 -14.46 -2.92 4.89
N ILE A 10 -15.68 -3.06 4.35
CA ILE A 10 -16.69 -2.01 4.36
C ILE A 10 -17.03 -1.60 5.81
N GLU A 11 -17.22 -2.56 6.71
CA GLU A 11 -17.52 -2.30 8.11
C GLU A 11 -16.31 -1.71 8.85
N ALA A 12 -15.09 -2.19 8.59
CA ALA A 12 -13.88 -1.72 9.24
C ALA A 12 -13.60 -0.23 8.92
N HIS A 13 -13.87 0.20 7.69
CA HIS A 13 -13.58 1.56 7.19
C HIS A 13 -14.85 2.42 7.01
N LYS A 14 -15.99 2.05 7.59
CA LYS A 14 -17.30 2.69 7.35
C LYS A 14 -17.35 4.19 7.60
N ASP A 15 -16.59 4.66 8.60
CA ASP A 15 -16.56 6.06 9.02
C ASP A 15 -15.42 6.86 8.36
N GLN A 16 -14.61 6.21 7.55
CA GLN A 16 -13.45 6.81 6.88
C GLN A 16 -13.78 7.27 5.46
N LYS A 17 -13.11 8.34 5.06
CA LYS A 17 -13.21 8.90 3.71
C LYS A 17 -11.83 9.05 3.08
N TYR A 18 -11.78 8.78 1.79
CA TYR A 18 -10.61 9.00 0.95
C TYR A 18 -10.99 9.99 -0.16
N ASP A 19 -10.51 11.22 -0.05
CA ASP A 19 -10.82 12.34 -0.96
C ASP A 19 -12.34 12.57 -1.20
N GLY A 20 -13.13 12.44 -0.12
CA GLY A 20 -14.59 12.60 -0.16
C GLY A 20 -15.37 11.32 -0.45
N ASP A 21 -14.77 10.32 -1.06
CA ASP A 21 -15.34 9.01 -1.35
C ASP A 21 -15.22 8.04 -0.15
N HIS A 22 -15.83 6.87 -0.26
CA HIS A 22 -15.62 5.77 0.66
C HIS A 22 -14.15 5.30 0.65
N TYR A 23 -13.57 5.03 1.82
CA TYR A 23 -12.18 4.58 1.97
C TYR A 23 -11.85 3.31 1.16
N ILE A 24 -12.82 2.44 0.94
CA ILE A 24 -12.73 1.24 0.10
C ILE A 24 -12.17 1.55 -1.30
N ARG A 25 -12.41 2.75 -1.84
CA ARG A 25 -11.85 3.18 -3.13
C ARG A 25 -10.33 3.07 -3.13
N HIS A 26 -9.66 3.61 -2.09
CA HIS A 26 -8.20 3.52 -1.96
C HIS A 26 -7.70 2.07 -1.94
N LEU A 27 -8.36 1.20 -1.17
CA LEU A 27 -7.99 -0.21 -1.08
C LEU A 27 -8.13 -0.92 -2.44
N VAL A 28 -9.20 -0.62 -3.18
CA VAL A 28 -9.44 -1.16 -4.53
C VAL A 28 -8.44 -0.59 -5.54
N ASP A 29 -8.11 0.69 -5.47
CA ASP A 29 -7.12 1.33 -6.34
C ASP A 29 -5.73 0.69 -6.12
N THR A 30 -5.32 0.46 -4.88
CA THR A 30 -4.07 -0.23 -4.52
C THR A 30 -4.02 -1.65 -5.09
N PHE A 31 -5.10 -2.42 -4.95
CA PHE A 31 -5.23 -3.75 -5.56
C PHE A 31 -5.23 -3.68 -7.10
N GLY A 32 -5.88 -2.67 -7.67
CA GLY A 32 -5.94 -2.44 -9.12
C GLY A 32 -4.54 -2.20 -9.71
N ILE A 33 -3.70 -1.43 -9.02
CA ILE A 33 -2.30 -1.19 -9.42
C ILE A 33 -1.51 -2.50 -9.41
N LEU A 34 -1.57 -3.31 -8.35
CA LEU A 34 -0.93 -4.64 -8.30
C LEU A 34 -1.35 -5.50 -9.49
N SER A 35 -2.64 -5.49 -9.79
CA SER A 35 -3.21 -6.24 -10.92
C SER A 35 -2.70 -5.72 -12.28
N TYR A 36 -2.55 -4.41 -12.44
CA TYR A 36 -2.00 -3.80 -13.65
C TYR A 36 -0.52 -4.13 -13.83
N LEU A 37 0.25 -4.25 -12.75
CA LEU A 37 1.63 -4.72 -12.75
C LEU A 37 1.78 -6.18 -13.21
N GLY A 38 0.68 -6.89 -13.45
CA GLY A 38 0.66 -8.28 -13.93
C GLY A 38 0.70 -9.32 -12.79
N VAL A 39 0.79 -8.91 -11.55
CA VAL A 39 0.84 -9.80 -10.38
C VAL A 39 -0.56 -10.36 -10.08
N ARG A 40 -0.65 -11.68 -9.87
CA ARG A 40 -1.91 -12.41 -9.65
C ARG A 40 -1.91 -13.24 -8.37
N ASP A 41 -0.94 -13.01 -7.50
CA ASP A 41 -0.85 -13.72 -6.23
C ASP A 41 -2.01 -13.35 -5.29
N PRO A 42 -2.76 -14.35 -4.73
CA PRO A 42 -3.91 -14.08 -3.88
C PRO A 42 -3.56 -13.43 -2.53
N ASP A 43 -2.38 -13.72 -1.97
CA ASP A 43 -1.95 -13.17 -0.69
C ASP A 43 -1.54 -11.70 -0.83
N LEU A 44 -0.80 -11.37 -1.89
CA LEU A 44 -0.49 -9.99 -2.26
C LEU A 44 -1.75 -9.17 -2.54
N GLY A 45 -2.70 -9.74 -3.32
CA GLY A 45 -3.98 -9.09 -3.58
C GLY A 45 -4.79 -8.83 -2.31
N THR A 46 -4.79 -9.79 -1.38
CA THR A 46 -5.45 -9.64 -0.08
C THR A 46 -4.73 -8.61 0.79
N ALA A 47 -3.39 -8.60 0.77
CA ALA A 47 -2.61 -7.61 1.50
C ALA A 47 -2.86 -6.19 0.99
N CYS A 48 -2.93 -5.96 -0.32
CA CYS A 48 -3.31 -4.66 -0.90
C CYS A 48 -4.68 -4.17 -0.41
N LEU A 49 -5.65 -5.07 -0.28
CA LEU A 49 -7.00 -4.71 0.19
C LEU A 49 -7.08 -4.46 1.69
N CYS A 50 -6.17 -5.02 2.48
CA CYS A 50 -6.22 -5.00 3.95
C CYS A 50 -5.09 -4.19 4.58
N HIS A 51 -4.22 -3.55 3.79
CA HIS A 51 -2.95 -2.97 4.28
C HIS A 51 -3.13 -1.92 5.38
N ASP A 52 -4.23 -1.15 5.35
CA ASP A 52 -4.53 -0.10 6.33
C ASP A 52 -5.41 -0.56 7.50
N VAL A 53 -5.89 -1.80 7.51
CA VAL A 53 -6.83 -2.26 8.55
C VAL A 53 -6.21 -2.17 9.95
N LEU A 54 -4.97 -2.63 10.12
CA LEU A 54 -4.30 -2.60 11.42
C LEU A 54 -3.79 -1.22 11.82
N GLU A 55 -3.56 -0.33 10.85
CA GLU A 55 -3.06 1.03 11.11
C GLU A 55 -4.21 2.01 11.40
N ASP A 56 -5.30 1.91 10.66
CA ASP A 56 -6.34 2.93 10.58
C ASP A 56 -7.68 2.54 11.21
N THR A 57 -7.81 1.31 11.74
CA THR A 57 -9.06 0.84 12.36
C THR A 57 -8.83 0.22 13.75
N ASP A 58 -9.92 -0.14 14.43
CA ASP A 58 -9.90 -0.85 15.72
C ASP A 58 -9.78 -2.38 15.56
N LYS A 59 -9.63 -2.88 14.32
CA LYS A 59 -9.59 -4.30 14.03
C LYS A 59 -8.22 -4.90 14.38
N THR A 60 -8.24 -6.16 14.79
CA THR A 60 -7.09 -6.93 15.24
C THR A 60 -6.61 -7.92 14.18
N GLU A 61 -5.42 -8.50 14.38
CA GLU A 61 -4.92 -9.63 13.58
C GLU A 61 -5.91 -10.80 13.56
N GLN A 62 -6.57 -11.08 14.70
CA GLN A 62 -7.55 -12.14 14.78
C GLN A 62 -8.79 -11.86 13.93
N ASP A 63 -9.26 -10.60 13.88
CA ASP A 63 -10.40 -10.21 13.04
C ASP A 63 -10.08 -10.42 11.55
N LEU A 64 -8.85 -10.12 11.12
CA LEU A 64 -8.37 -10.39 9.75
C LEU A 64 -8.39 -11.89 9.44
N LEU A 65 -7.84 -12.72 10.33
CA LEU A 65 -7.86 -14.18 10.17
C LEU A 65 -9.31 -14.71 10.11
N ASP A 66 -10.19 -14.23 10.97
CA ASP A 66 -11.60 -14.61 11.00
C ASP A 66 -12.34 -14.12 9.73
N ALA A 67 -11.92 -13.01 9.13
CA ALA A 67 -12.41 -12.55 7.83
C ALA A 67 -11.91 -13.42 6.65
N GLY A 68 -10.93 -14.28 6.88
CA GLY A 68 -10.39 -15.24 5.92
C GLY A 68 -9.10 -14.77 5.22
N VAL A 69 -8.39 -13.82 5.82
CA VAL A 69 -7.02 -13.46 5.44
C VAL A 69 -6.11 -14.63 5.77
N SER A 70 -5.22 -15.01 4.84
CA SER A 70 -4.25 -16.08 5.05
C SER A 70 -3.13 -15.64 6.02
N PRO A 71 -2.42 -16.61 6.65
CA PRO A 71 -1.25 -16.27 7.46
C PRO A 71 -0.19 -15.46 6.68
N ARG A 72 0.09 -15.79 5.40
CA ARG A 72 1.05 -15.05 4.59
C ARG A 72 0.60 -13.62 4.30
N ALA A 73 -0.66 -13.43 3.91
CA ALA A 73 -1.21 -12.09 3.70
C ALA A 73 -1.17 -11.26 5.00
N LEU A 74 -1.43 -11.87 6.16
CA LEU A 74 -1.33 -11.19 7.46
C LEU A 74 0.11 -10.76 7.77
N GLU A 75 1.12 -11.60 7.48
CA GLU A 75 2.54 -11.21 7.63
C GLU A 75 2.88 -9.98 6.79
N ILE A 76 2.44 -9.94 5.53
CA ILE A 76 2.64 -8.79 4.63
C ILE A 76 1.95 -7.55 5.20
N ILE A 77 0.68 -7.66 5.63
CA ILE A 77 -0.08 -6.55 6.24
C ILE A 77 0.66 -5.98 7.46
N LYS A 78 1.14 -6.86 8.36
CA LYS A 78 1.93 -6.46 9.53
C LYS A 78 3.24 -5.78 9.14
N ALA A 79 3.90 -6.25 8.09
CA ALA A 79 5.14 -5.66 7.61
C ALA A 79 4.94 -4.23 7.08
N VAL A 80 3.82 -3.93 6.41
CA VAL A 80 3.53 -2.59 5.88
C VAL A 80 2.94 -1.63 6.91
N THR A 81 2.36 -2.13 8.01
CA THR A 81 1.80 -1.33 9.11
C THR A 81 2.89 -0.51 9.80
N ASP A 82 2.66 0.78 10.00
CA ASP A 82 3.64 1.70 10.61
C ASP A 82 3.98 1.30 12.06
N GLU A 83 5.26 1.36 12.39
CA GLU A 83 5.74 1.20 13.75
C GLU A 83 5.40 2.44 14.61
N PRO A 84 5.19 2.27 15.93
CA PRO A 84 4.91 3.39 16.82
C PRO A 84 6.05 4.43 16.82
N GLY A 85 5.68 5.72 16.72
CA GLY A 85 6.60 6.83 16.77
C GLY A 85 5.88 8.16 16.96
N LYS A 86 6.56 9.15 17.57
CA LYS A 86 6.01 10.48 17.85
C LYS A 86 5.81 11.30 16.57
N THR A 87 6.66 11.07 15.57
CA THR A 87 6.62 11.78 14.29
C THR A 87 6.54 10.78 13.14
N ARG A 88 6.03 11.23 11.98
CA ARG A 88 6.03 10.42 10.76
C ARG A 88 7.44 9.92 10.41
N LYS A 89 8.46 10.78 10.53
CA LYS A 89 9.86 10.41 10.28
C LYS A 89 10.34 9.28 11.20
N GLU A 90 10.02 9.34 12.49
CA GLU A 90 10.36 8.26 13.44
C GLU A 90 9.66 6.95 13.09
N ARG A 91 8.37 7.01 12.71
CA ARG A 91 7.63 5.82 12.28
C ARG A 91 8.29 5.19 11.05
N LYS A 92 8.52 5.99 9.99
CA LYS A 92 9.12 5.51 8.74
C LYS A 92 10.53 4.95 8.94
N ALA A 93 11.36 5.57 9.78
CA ALA A 93 12.70 5.06 10.10
C ALA A 93 12.69 3.65 10.71
N LYS A 94 11.64 3.29 11.44
CA LYS A 94 11.44 1.93 11.99
C LYS A 94 10.75 0.98 11.02
N THR A 95 9.80 1.49 10.23
CA THR A 95 8.95 0.68 9.35
C THR A 95 9.68 0.29 8.07
N TYR A 96 10.46 1.19 7.45
CA TYR A 96 11.14 0.89 6.18
C TYR A 96 12.10 -0.31 6.23
N PRO A 97 12.94 -0.50 7.28
CA PRO A 97 13.76 -1.72 7.36
C PRO A 97 12.92 -3.00 7.42
N LYS A 98 11.77 -2.97 8.09
CA LYS A 98 10.83 -4.10 8.16
C LYS A 98 10.22 -4.39 6.80
N ILE A 99 9.76 -3.36 6.09
CA ILE A 99 9.21 -3.49 4.73
C ILE A 99 10.29 -4.00 3.77
N ALA A 100 11.50 -3.42 3.79
CA ALA A 100 12.60 -3.80 2.91
C ALA A 100 13.06 -5.25 3.08
N ALA A 101 12.85 -5.84 4.26
CA ALA A 101 13.18 -7.23 4.53
C ALA A 101 12.19 -8.24 3.91
N ASP A 102 11.01 -7.78 3.47
CA ASP A 102 9.98 -8.62 2.82
C ASP A 102 9.64 -8.04 1.43
N PRO A 103 10.11 -8.65 0.33
CA PRO A 103 9.87 -8.19 -1.04
C PRO A 103 8.39 -8.02 -1.40
N ASP A 104 7.51 -8.87 -0.87
CA ASP A 104 6.06 -8.77 -1.09
C ASP A 104 5.49 -7.54 -0.38
N ALA A 105 5.93 -7.28 0.85
CA ALA A 105 5.53 -6.09 1.60
C ALA A 105 6.02 -4.80 0.91
N ALA A 106 7.26 -4.81 0.38
CA ALA A 106 7.79 -3.69 -0.38
C ALA A 106 6.96 -3.41 -1.65
N LEU A 107 6.58 -4.44 -2.38
CA LEU A 107 5.71 -4.31 -3.56
C LEU A 107 4.31 -3.77 -3.20
N VAL A 108 3.68 -4.29 -2.16
CA VAL A 108 2.39 -3.76 -1.65
C VAL A 108 2.54 -2.29 -1.26
N LYS A 109 3.64 -1.90 -0.59
CA LYS A 109 3.88 -0.50 -0.19
C LYS A 109 4.09 0.44 -1.38
N PHE A 110 4.67 -0.04 -2.50
CA PHE A 110 4.72 0.73 -3.74
C PHE A 110 3.34 0.90 -4.36
N CYS A 111 2.50 -0.15 -4.38
CA CYS A 111 1.12 -0.04 -4.88
C CYS A 111 0.29 0.97 -4.09
N ASP A 112 0.40 0.96 -2.75
CA ASP A 112 -0.20 1.96 -1.86
C ASP A 112 0.33 3.38 -2.18
N ARG A 113 1.66 3.53 -2.30
CA ARG A 113 2.29 4.83 -2.62
C ARG A 113 1.81 5.38 -3.96
N PHE A 114 1.75 4.55 -5.01
CA PHE A 114 1.25 4.94 -6.32
C PHE A 114 -0.23 5.36 -6.24
N SER A 115 -1.08 4.59 -5.56
CA SER A 115 -2.48 4.94 -5.32
C SER A 115 -2.60 6.30 -4.63
N ASN A 116 -1.84 6.52 -3.57
CA ASN A 116 -1.88 7.76 -2.80
C ASN A 116 -1.42 8.99 -3.61
N ILE A 117 -0.43 8.85 -4.48
CA ILE A 117 0.06 9.96 -5.32
C ILE A 117 -0.93 10.26 -6.45
N LEU A 118 -1.42 9.22 -7.13
CA LEU A 118 -2.25 9.38 -8.34
C LEU A 118 -3.70 9.75 -8.04
N SER A 119 -4.27 9.16 -6.98
CA SER A 119 -5.68 9.34 -6.60
C SER A 119 -5.87 10.20 -5.35
N GLY A 120 -4.77 10.57 -4.68
CA GLY A 120 -4.78 11.23 -3.39
C GLY A 120 -4.96 12.75 -3.48
N GLN A 121 -5.12 13.32 -2.30
CA GLN A 121 -5.36 14.75 -2.14
C GLN A 121 -4.11 15.57 -2.45
N VAL A 122 -4.27 16.62 -3.25
CA VAL A 122 -3.21 17.58 -3.61
C VAL A 122 -2.41 18.09 -2.40
N LYS A 123 -3.09 18.29 -1.26
CA LYS A 123 -2.45 18.75 -0.01
C LYS A 123 -1.31 17.84 0.49
N TYR A 124 -1.31 16.55 0.12
CA TYR A 124 -0.26 15.61 0.53
C TYR A 124 0.88 15.50 -0.48
N ARG A 125 0.76 16.07 -1.70
CA ARG A 125 1.80 16.00 -2.75
C ARG A 125 3.15 16.54 -2.28
N LYS A 126 3.16 17.66 -1.54
CA LYS A 126 4.39 18.22 -0.96
C LYS A 126 5.10 17.21 -0.05
N MET A 127 4.37 16.58 0.85
CA MET A 127 4.90 15.55 1.75
C MET A 127 5.48 14.36 0.96
N TYR A 128 4.74 13.86 -0.03
CA TYR A 128 5.21 12.74 -0.86
C TYR A 128 6.44 13.11 -1.69
N ARG A 129 6.55 14.34 -2.17
CA ARG A 129 7.73 14.86 -2.87
C ARG A 129 8.96 14.89 -1.95
N GLU A 130 8.81 15.40 -0.73
CA GLU A 130 9.89 15.48 0.25
C GLU A 130 10.41 14.10 0.68
N GLU A 131 9.54 13.08 0.69
CA GLU A 131 9.87 11.70 1.06
C GLU A 131 10.30 10.82 -0.13
N HIS A 132 10.21 11.31 -1.36
CA HIS A 132 10.32 10.47 -2.57
C HIS A 132 11.66 9.75 -2.67
N GLU A 133 12.76 10.49 -2.56
CA GLU A 133 14.12 9.94 -2.66
C GLU A 133 14.40 8.90 -1.56
N GLU A 134 14.02 9.21 -0.32
CA GLU A 134 14.22 8.27 0.80
C GLU A 134 13.38 6.99 0.60
N PHE A 135 12.13 7.12 0.17
CA PHE A 135 11.24 5.99 -0.08
C PHE A 135 11.83 5.05 -1.14
N TYR A 136 12.22 5.59 -2.30
CA TYR A 136 12.79 4.79 -3.39
C TYR A 136 14.12 4.16 -2.99
N SER A 137 15.04 4.92 -2.41
CA SER A 137 16.35 4.40 -2.00
C SER A 137 16.28 3.28 -0.96
N LYS A 138 15.20 3.22 -0.17
CA LYS A 138 15.03 2.19 0.86
C LYS A 138 14.28 0.96 0.38
N LEU A 139 13.36 1.09 -0.56
CA LEU A 139 12.38 0.04 -0.85
C LEU A 139 12.39 -0.47 -2.30
N LEU A 140 12.98 0.27 -3.26
CA LEU A 140 12.88 -0.08 -4.68
C LEU A 140 13.41 -1.48 -5.00
N ASP A 141 14.64 -1.78 -4.58
CA ASP A 141 15.26 -3.07 -4.89
C ASP A 141 14.42 -4.24 -4.37
N SER A 142 13.92 -4.12 -3.14
CA SER A 142 13.07 -5.15 -2.54
C SER A 142 11.74 -5.28 -3.29
N ALA A 143 11.10 -4.16 -3.65
CA ALA A 143 9.85 -4.19 -4.41
C ALA A 143 10.01 -4.83 -5.81
N LEU A 144 11.13 -4.58 -6.48
CA LEU A 144 11.43 -5.21 -7.77
C LEU A 144 11.68 -6.73 -7.63
N ILE A 145 12.32 -7.17 -6.56
CA ILE A 145 12.43 -8.61 -6.24
C ILE A 145 11.04 -9.23 -6.08
N GLY A 146 10.15 -8.60 -5.32
CA GLY A 146 8.75 -9.04 -5.17
C GLY A 146 8.02 -9.07 -6.51
N LEU A 147 8.14 -8.01 -7.32
CA LEU A 147 7.53 -7.92 -8.64
C LEU A 147 7.93 -9.10 -9.54
N TYR A 148 9.24 -9.34 -9.68
CA TYR A 148 9.75 -10.42 -10.53
C TYR A 148 9.42 -11.81 -10.02
N SER A 149 9.41 -12.01 -8.70
CA SER A 149 9.07 -13.29 -8.08
C SER A 149 7.66 -13.76 -8.43
N HIS A 150 6.77 -12.81 -8.71
CA HIS A 150 5.38 -13.08 -9.09
C HIS A 150 5.09 -12.85 -10.59
N GLY A 151 6.12 -12.73 -11.41
CA GLY A 151 5.99 -12.58 -12.87
C GLY A 151 5.41 -11.23 -13.32
N GLY A 152 5.56 -10.20 -12.49
CA GLY A 152 5.11 -8.85 -12.80
C GLY A 152 5.96 -8.16 -13.87
N SER A 153 5.44 -7.07 -14.42
CA SER A 153 6.02 -6.31 -15.53
C SER A 153 6.81 -5.10 -15.02
N GLN A 154 8.11 -5.05 -15.33
CA GLN A 154 8.96 -3.89 -15.09
C GLN A 154 8.44 -2.65 -15.87
N ASP A 155 8.08 -2.81 -17.14
CA ASP A 155 7.59 -1.69 -17.95
C ASP A 155 6.34 -1.05 -17.34
N ALA A 156 5.43 -1.87 -16.79
CA ALA A 156 4.25 -1.37 -16.09
C ALA A 156 4.63 -0.64 -14.78
N PHE A 157 5.60 -1.13 -14.05
CA PHE A 157 6.11 -0.48 -12.83
C PHE A 157 6.74 0.89 -13.15
N ASP A 158 7.56 0.95 -14.21
CA ASP A 158 8.23 2.18 -14.65
C ASP A 158 7.21 3.24 -15.10
N VAL A 159 6.13 2.83 -15.79
CA VAL A 159 5.02 3.74 -16.15
C VAL A 159 4.40 4.39 -14.92
N PHE A 160 4.10 3.62 -13.86
CA PHE A 160 3.57 4.18 -12.61
C PHE A 160 4.58 5.10 -11.92
N SER A 161 5.87 4.73 -11.89
CA SER A 161 6.93 5.55 -11.31
C SER A 161 7.04 6.90 -12.00
N ILE A 162 7.11 6.91 -13.33
CA ILE A 162 7.17 8.14 -14.15
C ILE A 162 5.92 8.99 -13.95
N TRP A 163 4.74 8.38 -13.94
CA TRP A 163 3.49 9.10 -13.74
C TRP A 163 3.42 9.76 -12.35
N CYS A 164 3.83 9.03 -11.30
CA CYS A 164 3.93 9.60 -9.96
C CYS A 164 4.90 10.78 -9.89
N GLU A 165 6.07 10.69 -10.53
CA GLU A 165 7.02 11.81 -10.60
C GLU A 165 6.40 13.03 -11.30
N GLN A 166 5.69 12.83 -12.40
CA GLN A 166 4.98 13.92 -13.10
C GLN A 166 3.97 14.59 -12.17
N VAL A 167 3.10 13.82 -11.49
CA VAL A 167 2.09 14.34 -10.57
C VAL A 167 2.72 15.09 -9.38
N LEU A 168 3.84 14.59 -8.86
CA LEU A 168 4.56 15.25 -7.76
C LEU A 168 5.23 16.56 -8.21
N ASN A 169 5.62 16.69 -9.48
CA ASN A 169 6.28 17.87 -10.03
C ASN A 169 5.29 18.91 -10.58
N GLU A 170 3.99 18.59 -10.74
CA GLU A 170 2.97 19.58 -11.05
C GLU A 170 2.89 20.59 -9.91
N GLU A 171 3.08 21.89 -10.26
CA GLU A 171 2.88 22.99 -9.32
C GLU A 171 1.40 23.04 -8.94
N SER A 172 1.14 23.19 -7.65
CA SER A 172 -0.23 23.46 -7.17
C SER A 172 -0.58 24.87 -7.61
N THR A 173 -1.20 25.00 -8.77
CA THR A 173 -1.82 26.27 -9.23
C THR A 173 -3.02 26.62 -8.38
#